data_70c0cf0b7c3eda057b2b4dff4a217587
#
_entry.id   70c0cf0b7c3eda057b2b4dff4a217587
#
_cell.length_a   1.000
_cell.length_b   1.000
_cell.length_c   1.000
_cell.angle_alpha   90.00
_cell.angle_beta   90.00
_cell.angle_gamma   90.00
#
_symmetry.space_group_name_H-M   'P 1'
#
loop_
_entity.id
_entity.type
_entity.pdbx_description
1 polymer ?
#
loop_
_entity_poly.entity_id
_entity_poly.type
_entity_poly.pdbx_seq_one_letter_code
_entity_poly.pdbx_strand_id
1 'polypeptide(L)'
;MIKLKELLELRNMKYTESVRPKDQKRMDMRTSIFDENLVLPKRQPPENDSSVTLKEIKYLSSVKPNKMFAEAHDDVIETFMNLIEKNELDISKKQLKKIVKESVKFIMELKYHYNRPRPYQVAEFYDMDLNGTTLDSMKTPSYPSGHAVQGYLLGEYLSYKDPSNSDEYLGKGSDIAESRIIAKAHYPSDKTYGKEVARVLFRGMKK
;
A
#
# COMPACT_ATOMS: atom_id res chain seq x y z
N MET A 1 3.29 28.83 -15.20
CA MET A 1 3.17 27.86 -16.33
C MET A 1 4.41 26.99 -16.30
N ILE A 2 4.28 25.70 -16.06
CA ILE A 2 5.41 24.74 -16.01
C ILE A 2 6.06 24.69 -17.40
N LYS A 3 7.39 24.80 -17.47
CA LYS A 3 8.11 24.75 -18.75
C LYS A 3 8.17 23.30 -19.27
N LEU A 4 8.29 23.12 -20.60
CA LEU A 4 8.36 21.80 -21.23
C LEU A 4 9.48 20.93 -20.63
N LYS A 5 10.63 21.51 -20.30
CA LYS A 5 11.75 20.78 -19.65
C LYS A 5 11.35 20.22 -18.29
N GLU A 6 10.68 21.03 -17.48
CA GLU A 6 10.19 20.62 -16.14
C GLU A 6 9.17 19.49 -16.24
N LEU A 7 8.26 19.53 -17.24
CA LEU A 7 7.32 18.43 -17.49
C LEU A 7 8.02 17.13 -17.88
N LEU A 8 9.09 17.18 -18.65
CA LEU A 8 9.88 16.00 -19.00
C LEU A 8 10.64 15.44 -17.79
N GLU A 9 11.15 16.30 -16.91
CA GLU A 9 11.78 15.93 -15.65
C GLU A 9 10.75 15.24 -14.74
N LEU A 10 9.56 15.82 -14.60
CA LEU A 10 8.46 15.22 -13.83
C LEU A 10 8.04 13.86 -14.38
N ARG A 11 7.83 13.73 -15.69
CA ARG A 11 7.46 12.46 -16.34
C ARG A 11 8.45 11.36 -16.01
N ASN A 12 9.76 11.65 -16.08
CA ASN A 12 10.83 10.69 -15.88
C ASN A 12 11.23 10.51 -14.42
N MET A 13 10.62 11.26 -13.49
CA MET A 13 10.92 11.15 -12.07
C MET A 13 10.68 9.75 -11.55
N LYS A 14 11.66 9.24 -10.80
CA LYS A 14 11.57 7.99 -10.04
C LYS A 14 11.69 8.28 -8.55
N TYR A 15 11.17 7.39 -7.73
CA TYR A 15 11.33 7.48 -6.28
C TYR A 15 12.81 7.42 -5.88
N THR A 16 13.58 6.52 -6.48
CA THR A 16 15.00 6.28 -6.18
C THR A 16 15.73 5.71 -7.39
N GLU A 17 17.04 5.94 -7.45
CA GLU A 17 17.89 5.34 -8.50
C GLU A 17 18.37 3.93 -8.14
N SER A 18 18.26 3.50 -6.87
CA SER A 18 18.75 2.22 -6.43
C SER A 18 17.84 1.51 -5.44
N VAL A 19 17.89 0.19 -5.43
CA VAL A 19 17.23 -0.66 -4.45
C VAL A 19 18.04 -0.68 -3.15
N ARG A 20 17.41 -0.45 -2.01
CA ARG A 20 18.09 -0.54 -0.71
C ARG A 20 18.43 -2.00 -0.38
N PRO A 21 19.60 -2.31 0.18
CA PRO A 21 20.01 -3.69 0.47
C PRO A 21 19.01 -4.49 1.30
N LYS A 22 18.33 -3.84 2.27
CA LYS A 22 17.31 -4.49 3.08
C LYS A 22 16.05 -4.86 2.28
N ASP A 23 15.71 -4.10 1.25
CA ASP A 23 14.54 -4.36 0.41
C ASP A 23 14.87 -5.41 -0.64
N GLN A 24 16.12 -5.45 -1.13
CA GLN A 24 16.60 -6.56 -1.95
C GLN A 24 16.45 -7.90 -1.20
N LYS A 25 16.91 -7.98 0.05
CA LYS A 25 16.74 -9.17 0.90
C LYS A 25 15.27 -9.57 1.08
N ARG A 26 14.34 -8.60 1.07
CA ARG A 26 12.90 -8.88 1.15
C ARG A 26 12.36 -9.46 -0.15
N MET A 27 12.83 -8.99 -1.30
CA MET A 27 12.47 -9.54 -2.62
C MET A 27 13.03 -10.94 -2.83
N ASP A 28 14.23 -11.22 -2.32
CA ASP A 28 14.89 -12.53 -2.43
C ASP A 28 14.32 -13.58 -1.43
N MET A 29 13.40 -13.19 -0.55
CA MET A 29 12.84 -14.08 0.46
C MET A 29 11.99 -15.18 -0.20
N ARG A 30 12.17 -16.43 0.22
CA ARG A 30 11.26 -17.52 -0.13
C ARG A 30 9.94 -17.40 0.62
N THR A 31 8.87 -17.78 -0.05
CA THR A 31 7.53 -17.84 0.56
C THR A 31 7.13 -19.30 0.78
N SER A 32 6.41 -19.55 1.88
CA SER A 32 5.91 -20.88 2.20
C SER A 32 4.38 -20.97 2.09
N ILE A 33 3.71 -19.83 2.25
CA ILE A 33 2.25 -19.73 2.21
C ILE A 33 1.70 -19.19 0.89
N PHE A 34 2.53 -18.55 0.07
CA PHE A 34 2.15 -18.13 -1.28
C PHE A 34 2.82 -19.03 -2.32
N ASP A 35 2.16 -19.21 -3.47
CA ASP A 35 2.78 -19.85 -4.62
C ASP A 35 3.93 -18.96 -5.12
N GLU A 36 5.14 -19.54 -5.24
CA GLU A 36 6.31 -18.80 -5.74
C GLU A 36 6.18 -18.37 -7.21
N ASN A 37 5.33 -19.07 -7.98
CA ASN A 37 5.04 -18.77 -9.39
C ASN A 37 3.81 -17.86 -9.56
N LEU A 38 3.31 -17.26 -8.49
CA LEU A 38 2.13 -16.42 -8.53
C LEU A 38 2.34 -15.23 -9.46
N VAL A 39 1.53 -15.14 -10.51
CA VAL A 39 1.55 -14.02 -11.45
C VAL A 39 0.70 -12.89 -10.90
N LEU A 40 1.35 -11.80 -10.53
CA LEU A 40 0.68 -10.59 -10.08
C LEU A 40 0.15 -9.76 -11.26
N PRO A 41 -0.97 -9.06 -11.09
CA PRO A 41 -1.51 -8.19 -12.12
C PRO A 41 -0.50 -7.08 -12.44
N LYS A 42 -0.15 -6.91 -13.71
CA LYS A 42 0.70 -5.79 -14.18
C LYS A 42 -0.18 -4.65 -14.63
N ARG A 43 -0.30 -3.62 -13.79
CA ARG A 43 -1.05 -2.41 -14.09
C ARG A 43 -0.15 -1.21 -13.88
N GLN A 44 0.09 -0.45 -14.95
CA GLN A 44 0.90 0.77 -14.88
C GLN A 44 0.21 1.83 -13.99
N PRO A 45 0.96 2.50 -13.11
CA PRO A 45 0.45 3.67 -12.42
C PRO A 45 0.17 4.79 -13.44
N PRO A 46 -0.69 5.76 -13.13
CA PRO A 46 -0.78 6.99 -13.91
C PRO A 46 0.58 7.66 -14.05
N GLU A 47 0.91 8.17 -15.24
CA GLU A 47 2.16 8.92 -15.46
C GLU A 47 2.23 10.14 -14.53
N ASN A 48 3.44 10.50 -14.09
CA ASN A 48 3.62 11.56 -13.09
C ASN A 48 3.10 12.93 -13.56
N ASP A 49 3.19 13.22 -14.86
CA ASP A 49 2.74 14.47 -15.49
C ASP A 49 1.30 14.38 -16.05
N SER A 50 0.59 13.27 -15.80
CA SER A 50 -0.76 13.08 -16.31
C SER A 50 -1.80 13.91 -15.55
N SER A 51 -2.90 14.23 -16.23
CA SER A 51 -4.07 14.87 -15.59
C SER A 51 -4.66 14.04 -14.46
N VAL A 52 -4.50 12.71 -14.49
CA VAL A 52 -4.96 11.80 -13.43
C VAL A 52 -4.11 12.02 -12.19
N THR A 53 -2.77 12.01 -12.30
CA THR A 53 -1.86 12.26 -11.18
C THR A 53 -2.09 13.64 -10.57
N LEU A 54 -2.26 14.68 -11.41
CA LEU A 54 -2.57 16.02 -10.91
C LEU A 54 -3.91 16.07 -10.14
N LYS A 55 -4.94 15.36 -10.61
CA LYS A 55 -6.21 15.25 -9.87
C LYS A 55 -6.03 14.53 -8.54
N GLU A 56 -5.23 13.47 -8.48
CA GLU A 56 -4.92 12.76 -7.24
C GLU A 56 -4.17 13.67 -6.24
N ILE A 57 -3.17 14.45 -6.70
CA ILE A 57 -2.46 15.42 -5.86
C ILE A 57 -3.42 16.49 -5.31
N LYS A 58 -4.27 17.08 -6.16
CA LYS A 58 -5.30 18.05 -5.73
C LYS A 58 -6.26 17.46 -4.72
N TYR A 59 -6.69 16.21 -4.92
CA TYR A 59 -7.52 15.50 -3.96
C TYR A 59 -6.78 15.35 -2.62
N LEU A 60 -5.54 14.86 -2.63
CA LEU A 60 -4.74 14.72 -1.42
C LEU A 60 -4.54 16.05 -0.70
N SER A 61 -4.33 17.15 -1.42
CA SER A 61 -4.24 18.49 -0.82
C SER A 61 -5.53 18.90 -0.10
N SER A 62 -6.70 18.50 -0.60
CA SER A 62 -8.01 18.79 0.01
C SER A 62 -8.36 17.88 1.20
N VAL A 63 -7.72 16.72 1.33
CA VAL A 63 -7.96 15.79 2.45
C VAL A 63 -7.53 16.41 3.77
N LYS A 64 -8.43 16.48 4.75
CA LYS A 64 -8.11 16.95 6.09
C LYS A 64 -7.18 15.96 6.80
N PRO A 65 -6.04 16.42 7.34
CA PRO A 65 -5.17 15.58 8.13
C PRO A 65 -5.90 15.00 9.36
N ASN A 66 -5.69 13.71 9.61
CA ASN A 66 -6.12 13.06 10.83
C ASN A 66 -5.01 12.12 11.31
N LYS A 67 -4.08 12.68 12.08
CA LYS A 67 -2.91 11.96 12.57
C LYS A 67 -3.30 10.78 13.46
N MET A 68 -4.28 10.96 14.34
CA MET A 68 -4.74 9.88 15.23
C MET A 68 -5.27 8.68 14.42
N PHE A 69 -6.07 8.94 13.39
CA PHE A 69 -6.57 7.86 12.53
C PHE A 69 -5.43 7.18 11.76
N ALA A 70 -4.48 7.95 11.25
CA ALA A 70 -3.33 7.41 10.52
C ALA A 70 -2.45 6.53 11.41
N GLU A 71 -2.18 6.93 12.64
CA GLU A 71 -1.38 6.19 13.63
C GLU A 71 -2.10 4.94 14.15
N ALA A 72 -3.41 5.04 14.42
CA ALA A 72 -4.22 3.91 14.88
C ALA A 72 -4.29 2.75 13.86
N HIS A 73 -4.02 3.01 12.58
CA HIS A 73 -4.03 2.02 11.49
C HIS A 73 -2.64 1.74 10.91
N ASP A 74 -1.55 2.16 11.58
CA ASP A 74 -0.19 1.93 11.08
C ASP A 74 0.29 0.51 11.36
N ASP A 75 -0.03 -0.07 12.51
CA ASP A 75 0.21 -1.50 12.76
C ASP A 75 -0.96 -2.33 12.23
N VAL A 76 -0.79 -2.86 11.02
CA VAL A 76 -1.80 -3.69 10.35
C VAL A 76 -2.18 -4.92 11.18
N ILE A 77 -1.22 -5.51 11.90
CA ILE A 77 -1.45 -6.74 12.67
C ILE A 77 -2.25 -6.43 13.92
N GLU A 78 -1.82 -5.44 14.72
CA GLU A 78 -2.55 -5.06 15.94
C GLU A 78 -3.98 -4.60 15.63
N THR A 79 -4.16 -3.88 14.52
CA THR A 79 -5.47 -3.44 14.07
C THR A 79 -6.44 -4.62 13.85
N PHE A 80 -5.96 -5.76 13.34
CA PHE A 80 -6.79 -6.96 13.17
C PHE A 80 -6.86 -7.84 14.41
N MET A 81 -5.85 -7.81 15.30
CA MET A 81 -5.89 -8.61 16.54
C MET A 81 -7.09 -8.22 17.41
N ASN A 82 -7.44 -6.93 17.51
CA ASN A 82 -8.61 -6.48 18.24
C ASN A 82 -9.93 -7.11 17.71
N LEU A 83 -10.03 -7.32 16.39
CA LEU A 83 -11.21 -7.97 15.79
C LEU A 83 -11.22 -9.49 16.01
N ILE A 84 -10.05 -10.12 15.97
CA ILE A 84 -9.88 -11.55 16.25
C ILE A 84 -10.30 -11.85 17.69
N GLU A 85 -9.86 -11.05 18.65
CA GLU A 85 -10.24 -11.18 20.07
C GLU A 85 -11.75 -10.93 20.27
N LYS A 86 -12.28 -9.86 19.68
CA LYS A 86 -13.71 -9.51 19.74
C LYS A 86 -14.61 -10.63 19.21
N ASN A 87 -14.20 -11.29 18.12
CA ASN A 87 -14.99 -12.30 17.42
C ASN A 87 -14.57 -13.74 17.81
N GLU A 88 -13.75 -13.88 18.86
CA GLU A 88 -13.29 -15.16 19.43
C GLU A 88 -12.68 -16.14 18.41
N LEU A 89 -11.93 -15.62 17.42
CA LEU A 89 -11.32 -16.45 16.38
C LEU A 89 -10.06 -17.15 16.87
N ASP A 90 -9.95 -18.45 16.59
CA ASP A 90 -8.72 -19.22 16.83
C ASP A 90 -7.66 -18.92 15.74
N ILE A 91 -7.20 -17.68 15.69
CA ILE A 91 -6.16 -17.21 14.79
C ILE A 91 -5.09 -16.47 15.60
N SER A 92 -3.88 -17.02 15.57
CA SER A 92 -2.79 -16.46 16.33
C SER A 92 -2.15 -15.25 15.63
N LYS A 93 -1.65 -14.31 16.43
CA LYS A 93 -0.80 -13.19 15.95
C LYS A 93 0.39 -13.68 15.11
N LYS A 94 0.93 -14.88 15.39
CA LYS A 94 2.02 -15.50 14.62
C LYS A 94 1.59 -15.81 13.18
N GLN A 95 0.35 -16.26 12.97
CA GLN A 95 -0.19 -16.51 11.64
C GLN A 95 -0.30 -15.21 10.83
N LEU A 96 -0.87 -14.14 11.42
CA LEU A 96 -0.95 -12.83 10.75
C LEU A 96 0.43 -12.29 10.43
N LYS A 97 1.38 -12.35 11.37
CA LYS A 97 2.77 -11.93 11.14
C LYS A 97 3.42 -12.66 9.97
N LYS A 98 3.13 -13.97 9.83
CA LYS A 98 3.66 -14.76 8.72
C LYS A 98 3.09 -14.29 7.37
N ILE A 99 1.76 -14.09 7.28
CA ILE A 99 1.08 -13.60 6.07
C ILE A 99 1.65 -12.25 5.65
N VAL A 100 1.70 -11.30 6.59
CA VAL A 100 2.23 -9.95 6.36
C VAL A 100 3.69 -10.00 5.93
N LYS A 101 4.54 -10.76 6.63
CA LYS A 101 5.97 -10.89 6.33
C LYS A 101 6.21 -11.43 4.92
N GLU A 102 5.53 -12.51 4.54
CA GLU A 102 5.75 -13.14 3.24
C GLU A 102 5.15 -12.33 2.09
N SER A 103 4.07 -11.56 2.31
CA SER A 103 3.51 -10.65 1.32
C SER A 103 4.47 -9.51 0.93
N VAL A 104 5.41 -9.16 1.82
CA VAL A 104 6.39 -8.08 1.59
C VAL A 104 7.25 -8.35 0.36
N LYS A 105 7.59 -9.61 0.05
CA LYS A 105 8.33 -9.97 -1.16
C LYS A 105 7.65 -9.37 -2.40
N PHE A 106 6.42 -9.73 -2.62
CA PHE A 106 5.63 -9.31 -3.79
C PHE A 106 5.38 -7.80 -3.83
N ILE A 107 5.15 -7.20 -2.66
CA ILE A 107 4.98 -5.75 -2.55
C ILE A 107 6.25 -5.03 -2.96
N MET A 108 7.44 -5.48 -2.52
CA MET A 108 8.71 -4.82 -2.86
C MET A 108 9.09 -5.02 -4.32
N GLU A 109 8.86 -6.22 -4.89
CA GLU A 109 9.05 -6.47 -6.31
C GLU A 109 8.25 -5.48 -7.17
N LEU A 110 6.96 -5.30 -6.88
CA LEU A 110 6.12 -4.34 -7.59
C LEU A 110 6.56 -2.88 -7.36
N LYS A 111 6.89 -2.52 -6.11
CA LYS A 111 7.33 -1.16 -5.78
C LYS A 111 8.56 -0.74 -6.57
N TYR A 112 9.58 -1.58 -6.62
CA TYR A 112 10.81 -1.27 -7.35
C TYR A 112 10.69 -1.48 -8.86
N HIS A 113 9.76 -2.34 -9.32
CA HIS A 113 9.44 -2.46 -10.74
C HIS A 113 8.86 -1.15 -11.31
N TYR A 114 7.89 -0.56 -10.61
CA TYR A 114 7.25 0.69 -11.06
C TYR A 114 8.01 1.93 -10.63
N ASN A 115 8.68 1.88 -9.51
CA ASN A 115 9.49 2.95 -8.94
C ASN A 115 8.80 4.33 -8.89
N ARG A 116 7.47 4.33 -8.65
CA ARG A 116 6.63 5.54 -8.64
C ARG A 116 7.07 6.48 -7.51
N PRO A 117 7.29 7.78 -7.78
CA PRO A 117 7.57 8.77 -6.74
C PRO A 117 6.38 8.90 -5.78
N ARG A 118 6.65 9.34 -4.57
CA ARG A 118 5.61 9.62 -3.56
C ARG A 118 4.85 10.90 -3.89
N PRO A 119 3.60 11.04 -3.38
CA PRO A 119 2.80 12.24 -3.61
C PRO A 119 3.53 13.55 -3.31
N TYR A 120 4.29 13.62 -2.21
CA TYR A 120 5.02 14.84 -1.82
C TYR A 120 6.09 15.23 -2.85
N GLN A 121 6.78 14.26 -3.47
CA GLN A 121 7.80 14.53 -4.49
C GLN A 121 7.19 15.13 -5.76
N VAL A 122 6.01 14.65 -6.17
CA VAL A 122 5.31 15.16 -7.35
C VAL A 122 4.59 16.48 -7.04
N ALA A 123 4.04 16.64 -5.84
CA ALA A 123 3.36 17.86 -5.42
C ALA A 123 4.30 19.08 -5.46
N GLU A 124 5.58 18.90 -5.14
CA GLU A 124 6.61 19.94 -5.19
C GLU A 124 6.72 20.59 -6.59
N PHE A 125 6.58 19.79 -7.66
CA PHE A 125 6.58 20.31 -9.04
C PHE A 125 5.37 21.20 -9.36
N TYR A 126 4.31 21.09 -8.59
CA TYR A 126 3.09 21.87 -8.76
C TYR A 126 2.95 22.99 -7.73
N ASP A 127 4.03 23.31 -7.00
CA ASP A 127 4.02 24.29 -5.89
C ASP A 127 2.91 24.00 -4.86
N MET A 128 2.63 22.71 -4.61
CA MET A 128 1.58 22.26 -3.71
C MET A 128 2.17 21.61 -2.47
N ASP A 129 1.85 22.17 -1.30
CA ASP A 129 2.14 21.53 -0.02
C ASP A 129 0.99 20.59 0.37
N LEU A 130 1.34 19.33 0.61
CA LEU A 130 0.35 18.33 1.05
C LEU A 130 0.13 18.35 2.57
N ASN A 131 1.02 18.96 3.37
CA ASN A 131 0.95 18.94 4.84
C ASN A 131 0.70 17.51 5.39
N GLY A 132 1.40 16.53 4.82
CA GLY A 132 1.22 15.11 5.13
C GLY A 132 1.94 14.69 6.40
N THR A 133 1.53 13.56 6.98
CA THR A 133 2.25 12.93 8.10
C THR A 133 3.42 12.12 7.55
N THR A 134 4.65 12.43 8.00
CA THR A 134 5.81 11.60 7.67
C THR A 134 5.74 10.27 8.39
N LEU A 135 5.77 9.17 7.66
CA LEU A 135 5.73 7.80 8.17
C LEU A 135 6.99 7.04 7.77
N ASP A 136 7.47 6.16 8.65
CA ASP A 136 8.63 5.31 8.34
C ASP A 136 8.42 4.41 7.11
N SER A 137 7.19 4.05 6.83
CA SER A 137 6.79 3.28 5.65
C SER A 137 6.98 4.02 4.32
N MET A 138 7.20 5.35 4.35
CA MET A 138 7.41 6.17 3.14
C MET A 138 8.82 6.05 2.54
N LYS A 139 9.70 5.25 3.13
CA LYS A 139 11.08 5.02 2.67
C LYS A 139 11.20 4.01 1.51
N THR A 140 10.13 3.77 0.76
CA THR A 140 10.06 2.91 -0.44
C THR A 140 9.19 3.57 -1.51
N PRO A 141 9.28 3.16 -2.79
CA PRO A 141 8.42 3.68 -3.85
C PRO A 141 6.93 3.61 -3.51
N SER A 142 6.12 4.46 -4.15
CA SER A 142 4.72 4.63 -3.78
C SER A 142 3.82 3.46 -4.17
N TYR A 143 3.97 2.89 -5.34
CA TYR A 143 3.02 1.99 -6.00
C TYR A 143 3.45 0.51 -5.97
N PRO A 144 2.61 -0.40 -5.45
CA PRO A 144 1.35 -0.21 -4.75
C PRO A 144 1.51 0.29 -3.30
N SER A 145 0.41 0.68 -2.66
CA SER A 145 0.38 0.91 -1.21
C SER A 145 0.55 -0.42 -0.46
N GLY A 146 1.65 -0.57 0.29
CA GLY A 146 1.93 -1.78 1.04
C GLY A 146 0.90 -2.06 2.13
N HIS A 147 0.48 -1.03 2.88
CA HIS A 147 -0.58 -1.15 3.89
C HIS A 147 -1.93 -1.52 3.27
N ALA A 148 -2.26 -0.99 2.08
CA ALA A 148 -3.47 -1.40 1.37
C ALA A 148 -3.42 -2.88 0.96
N VAL A 149 -2.27 -3.35 0.43
CA VAL A 149 -2.11 -4.79 0.12
C VAL A 149 -2.31 -5.63 1.37
N GLN A 150 -1.62 -5.31 2.47
CA GLN A 150 -1.65 -6.10 3.70
C GLN A 150 -3.01 -6.02 4.39
N GLY A 151 -3.63 -4.84 4.47
CA GLY A 151 -4.94 -4.65 5.07
C GLY A 151 -6.03 -5.43 4.33
N TYR A 152 -6.11 -5.30 3.00
CA TYR A 152 -7.08 -6.08 2.23
C TYR A 152 -6.77 -7.59 2.22
N LEU A 153 -5.50 -7.99 2.22
CA LEU A 153 -5.12 -9.42 2.27
C LEU A 153 -5.57 -10.07 3.59
N LEU A 154 -5.33 -9.41 4.72
CA LEU A 154 -5.80 -9.92 6.02
C LEU A 154 -7.33 -9.85 6.13
N GLY A 155 -7.97 -8.82 5.59
CA GLY A 155 -9.43 -8.74 5.50
C GLY A 155 -10.04 -9.91 4.74
N GLU A 156 -9.52 -10.25 3.55
CA GLU A 156 -9.96 -11.42 2.76
C GLU A 156 -9.67 -12.75 3.49
N TYR A 157 -8.51 -12.86 4.15
CA TYR A 157 -8.14 -14.05 4.91
C TYR A 157 -9.09 -14.30 6.09
N LEU A 158 -9.39 -13.26 6.88
CA LEU A 158 -10.29 -13.37 8.04
C LEU A 158 -11.73 -13.58 7.59
N SER A 159 -12.19 -12.92 6.53
CA SER A 159 -13.51 -13.15 5.93
C SER A 159 -13.70 -14.61 5.46
N TYR A 160 -12.63 -15.23 4.96
CA TYR A 160 -12.67 -16.66 4.60
C TYR A 160 -12.76 -17.57 5.83
N LYS A 161 -12.11 -17.20 6.94
CA LYS A 161 -12.12 -17.97 8.20
C LYS A 161 -13.42 -17.80 8.99
N ASP A 162 -13.99 -16.61 8.91
CA ASP A 162 -15.24 -16.24 9.57
C ASP A 162 -16.11 -15.40 8.62
N PRO A 163 -16.92 -16.07 7.77
CA PRO A 163 -17.79 -15.39 6.83
C PRO A 163 -18.87 -14.53 7.48
N SER A 164 -19.26 -14.84 8.73
CA SER A 164 -20.32 -14.13 9.46
C SER A 164 -19.96 -12.67 9.72
N ASN A 165 -18.68 -12.38 9.92
CA ASN A 165 -18.15 -11.05 10.21
C ASN A 165 -17.34 -10.45 9.04
N SER A 166 -17.56 -10.96 7.81
CA SER A 166 -16.82 -10.58 6.60
C SER A 166 -16.77 -9.07 6.36
N ASP A 167 -17.89 -8.37 6.51
CA ASP A 167 -17.99 -6.92 6.28
C ASP A 167 -17.10 -6.13 7.24
N GLU A 168 -16.98 -6.59 8.50
CA GLU A 168 -16.13 -5.96 9.50
C GLU A 168 -14.64 -6.10 9.14
N TYR A 169 -14.21 -7.29 8.70
CA TYR A 169 -12.82 -7.52 8.30
C TYR A 169 -12.44 -6.77 7.03
N LEU A 170 -13.32 -6.78 6.03
CA LEU A 170 -13.10 -6.03 4.77
C LEU A 170 -13.14 -4.51 5.00
N GLY A 171 -14.06 -4.05 5.87
CA GLY A 171 -14.12 -2.66 6.31
C GLY A 171 -12.82 -2.22 6.97
N LYS A 172 -12.28 -3.03 7.89
CA LYS A 172 -11.01 -2.76 8.55
C LYS A 172 -9.83 -2.70 7.58
N GLY A 173 -9.77 -3.60 6.60
CA GLY A 173 -8.79 -3.53 5.51
C GLY A 173 -8.88 -2.23 4.70
N SER A 174 -10.11 -1.74 4.48
CA SER A 174 -10.36 -0.45 3.84
C SER A 174 -9.89 0.73 4.69
N ASP A 175 -10.13 0.72 6.01
CA ASP A 175 -9.68 1.76 6.94
C ASP A 175 -8.15 1.89 6.95
N ILE A 176 -7.45 0.74 7.00
CA ILE A 176 -5.98 0.69 6.90
C ILE A 176 -5.50 1.32 5.58
N ALA A 177 -6.15 1.00 4.47
CA ALA A 177 -5.79 1.57 3.18
C ALA A 177 -6.09 3.07 3.10
N GLU A 178 -7.23 3.54 3.66
CA GLU A 178 -7.64 4.93 3.71
C GLU A 178 -6.73 5.77 4.61
N SER A 179 -6.24 5.19 5.71
CA SER A 179 -5.30 5.87 6.60
C SER A 179 -4.04 6.38 5.88
N ARG A 180 -3.64 5.70 4.80
CA ARG A 180 -2.48 6.10 3.97
C ARG A 180 -2.79 7.27 3.02
N ILE A 181 -4.07 7.42 2.64
CA ILE A 181 -4.57 8.59 1.90
C ILE A 181 -4.64 9.79 2.83
N ILE A 182 -5.20 9.62 4.03
CA ILE A 182 -5.29 10.66 5.06
C ILE A 182 -3.89 11.14 5.49
N ALA A 183 -2.93 10.23 5.61
CA ALA A 183 -1.52 10.57 5.85
C ALA A 183 -0.82 11.19 4.62
N LYS A 184 -1.47 11.20 3.45
CA LYS A 184 -0.93 11.68 2.16
C LYS A 184 0.34 10.94 1.72
N ALA A 185 0.51 9.72 2.20
CA ALA A 185 1.64 8.85 1.91
C ALA A 185 1.52 8.13 0.56
N HIS A 186 0.29 8.00 0.06
CA HIS A 186 -0.04 7.26 -1.16
C HIS A 186 -1.12 7.97 -1.99
N TYR A 187 -1.11 7.73 -3.29
CA TYR A 187 -2.18 8.14 -4.19
C TYR A 187 -3.41 7.21 -4.08
N PRO A 188 -4.63 7.69 -4.40
CA PRO A 188 -5.81 6.82 -4.54
C PRO A 188 -5.59 5.62 -5.47
N SER A 189 -4.86 5.80 -6.57
CA SER A 189 -4.51 4.70 -7.50
C SER A 189 -3.57 3.66 -6.85
N ASP A 190 -2.66 4.04 -5.95
CA ASP A 190 -1.81 3.10 -5.20
C ASP A 190 -2.66 2.20 -4.28
N LYS A 191 -3.70 2.79 -3.65
CA LYS A 191 -4.66 2.06 -2.80
C LYS A 191 -5.47 1.08 -3.64
N THR A 192 -6.01 1.53 -4.77
CA THR A 192 -6.83 0.72 -5.67
C THR A 192 -6.06 -0.50 -6.18
N TYR A 193 -4.84 -0.28 -6.67
CA TYR A 193 -4.00 -1.38 -7.13
C TYR A 193 -3.56 -2.29 -5.98
N GLY A 194 -3.32 -1.73 -4.79
CA GLY A 194 -3.03 -2.53 -3.59
C GLY A 194 -4.15 -3.53 -3.27
N LYS A 195 -5.42 -3.14 -3.45
CA LYS A 195 -6.58 -4.04 -3.30
C LYS A 195 -6.58 -5.16 -4.35
N GLU A 196 -6.25 -4.85 -5.61
CA GLU A 196 -6.16 -5.85 -6.67
C GLU A 196 -5.06 -6.88 -6.38
N VAL A 197 -3.88 -6.42 -5.97
CA VAL A 197 -2.74 -7.28 -5.57
C VAL A 197 -3.12 -8.16 -4.38
N ALA A 198 -3.77 -7.61 -3.36
CA ALA A 198 -4.23 -8.37 -2.19
C ALA A 198 -5.12 -9.55 -2.56
N ARG A 199 -6.08 -9.34 -3.46
CA ARG A 199 -7.00 -10.40 -3.95
C ARG A 199 -6.25 -11.52 -4.67
N VAL A 200 -5.24 -11.18 -5.46
CA VAL A 200 -4.44 -12.20 -6.17
C VAL A 200 -3.57 -12.95 -5.18
N LEU A 201 -2.93 -12.28 -4.23
CA LEU A 201 -2.18 -12.92 -3.15
C LEU A 201 -3.08 -13.87 -2.34
N PHE A 202 -4.28 -13.44 -1.96
CA PHE A 202 -5.22 -14.28 -1.22
C PHE A 202 -5.61 -15.54 -2.00
N ARG A 203 -5.86 -15.44 -3.31
CA ARG A 203 -6.16 -16.60 -4.17
C ARG A 203 -4.99 -17.55 -4.30
N GLY A 204 -3.76 -17.04 -4.31
CA GLY A 204 -2.52 -17.82 -4.39
C GLY A 204 -2.00 -18.31 -3.03
N MET A 205 -2.74 -18.07 -1.92
CA MET A 205 -2.39 -18.63 -0.62
C MET A 205 -2.67 -20.14 -0.57
N LYS A 206 -1.71 -20.89 -0.04
CA LYS A 206 -1.91 -22.29 0.41
C LYS A 206 -2.76 -22.24 1.68
N LYS A 207 -4.00 -22.62 1.55
CA LYS A 207 -5.02 -22.59 2.62
C LYS A 207 -5.00 -23.86 3.45
#